data_1d92448bca22edb4afda958b698d46c2
#
_entry.id   1d92448bca22edb4afda958b698d46c2
#
_cell.length_a   1.000
_cell.length_b   1.000
_cell.length_c   1.000
_cell.angle_alpha   90.00
_cell.angle_beta   90.00
_cell.angle_gamma   90.00
#
_symmetry.space_group_name_H-M   'P 1'
#
loop_
_entity.id
_entity.type
_entity.pdbx_description
1 polymer ?
#
loop_
_entity_poly.entity_id
_entity_poly.type
_entity_poly.pdbx_seq_one_letter_code
_entity_poly.pdbx_strand_id
1 'polypeptide(L)'
;MTTAAILIRRGEKQDVHFLRDMVRHSGLGRSGFPIDMEPPPLSRYVAGWGRAGDQSIVALDDATGVAVGAAWYRLFTAAEPGYGYVDDETPEVTIAVVPSRRNQGIGQALLEAVIAEARAAGHGRISLSTRQGDAAIGLFDKLGFIAVETHGTAVTMSLNLK
;
A
#
# COMPACT_ATOMS: atom_id res chain seq x y z
N MET A 1 7.47 -26.14 11.12
CA MET A 1 6.67 -25.76 9.95
C MET A 1 7.45 -24.76 9.12
N THR A 2 7.64 -25.06 7.87
CA THR A 2 8.39 -24.16 6.99
C THR A 2 7.46 -23.07 6.47
N THR A 3 7.91 -21.82 6.58
CA THR A 3 7.27 -20.71 5.91
C THR A 3 7.50 -20.86 4.42
N ALA A 4 6.46 -20.70 3.61
CA ALA A 4 6.63 -20.75 2.16
C ALA A 4 7.62 -19.67 1.74
N ALA A 5 8.64 -20.05 0.96
CA ALA A 5 9.62 -19.11 0.47
C ALA A 5 9.00 -18.16 -0.54
N ILE A 6 9.25 -16.88 -0.38
CA ILE A 6 8.79 -15.86 -1.30
C ILE A 6 9.99 -15.12 -1.88
N LEU A 7 9.83 -14.65 -3.12
CA LEU A 7 10.78 -13.81 -3.80
C LEU A 7 10.19 -12.40 -3.92
N ILE A 8 10.91 -11.39 -3.46
CA ILE A 8 10.51 -9.99 -3.58
C ILE A 8 11.27 -9.38 -4.75
N ARG A 9 10.56 -8.72 -5.66
CA ARG A 9 11.20 -7.99 -6.76
C ARG A 9 10.49 -6.67 -7.02
N ARG A 10 11.17 -5.79 -7.72
CA ARG A 10 10.51 -4.57 -8.23
C ARG A 10 9.47 -4.98 -9.26
N GLY A 11 8.36 -4.23 -9.28
CA GLY A 11 7.33 -4.44 -10.27
C GLY A 11 7.74 -3.96 -11.65
N GLU A 12 7.15 -4.56 -12.66
CA GLU A 12 7.32 -4.20 -14.05
C GLU A 12 5.99 -3.67 -14.59
N LYS A 13 6.00 -3.06 -15.77
CA LYS A 13 4.81 -2.44 -16.33
C LYS A 13 3.63 -3.42 -16.45
N GLN A 14 3.89 -4.65 -16.84
CA GLN A 14 2.84 -5.67 -16.98
C GLN A 14 2.23 -6.10 -15.65
N ASP A 15 2.89 -5.83 -14.53
CA ASP A 15 2.33 -6.17 -13.22
C ASP A 15 1.10 -5.33 -12.87
N VAL A 16 0.78 -4.30 -13.65
CA VAL A 16 -0.40 -3.46 -13.39
C VAL A 16 -1.69 -4.28 -13.29
N HIS A 17 -1.80 -5.36 -14.03
CA HIS A 17 -2.97 -6.23 -13.96
C HIS A 17 -3.10 -6.84 -12.58
N PHE A 18 -1.99 -7.29 -12.02
CA PHE A 18 -1.97 -7.83 -10.66
C PHE A 18 -2.25 -6.74 -9.62
N LEU A 19 -1.67 -5.55 -9.78
CA LEU A 19 -1.94 -4.42 -8.87
C LEU A 19 -3.43 -4.07 -8.87
N ARG A 20 -4.05 -4.08 -10.04
CA ARG A 20 -5.47 -3.80 -10.19
C ARG A 20 -6.32 -4.80 -9.42
N ASP A 21 -5.94 -6.07 -9.46
CA ASP A 21 -6.63 -7.11 -8.71
C ASP A 21 -6.38 -6.95 -7.20
N MET A 22 -5.18 -6.53 -6.82
CA MET A 22 -4.81 -6.40 -5.41
C MET A 22 -5.50 -5.24 -4.70
N VAL A 23 -5.94 -4.21 -5.42
CA VAL A 23 -6.65 -3.08 -4.78
C VAL A 23 -7.83 -3.58 -3.94
N ARG A 24 -8.53 -4.61 -4.40
CA ARG A 24 -9.65 -5.22 -3.67
C ARG A 24 -9.26 -5.84 -2.34
N HIS A 25 -8.02 -6.29 -2.24
CA HIS A 25 -7.51 -6.97 -1.05
C HIS A 25 -6.69 -6.04 -0.15
N SER A 26 -6.61 -4.76 -0.51
CA SER A 26 -5.90 -3.77 0.29
C SER A 26 -6.73 -3.36 1.50
N GLY A 27 -6.06 -2.86 2.52
CA GLY A 27 -6.72 -2.37 3.73
C GLY A 27 -7.21 -0.92 3.61
N LEU A 28 -7.55 -0.47 2.40
CA LEU A 28 -8.02 0.91 2.21
C LEU A 28 -9.25 1.20 3.06
N GLY A 29 -9.32 2.40 3.61
CA GLY A 29 -10.35 2.81 4.55
C GLY A 29 -11.72 3.08 3.94
N ARG A 30 -12.03 2.53 2.75
CA ARG A 30 -13.27 2.81 2.03
C ARG A 30 -14.52 2.52 2.85
N SER A 31 -14.59 1.37 3.49
CA SER A 31 -15.76 0.99 4.28
C SER A 31 -15.90 1.78 5.58
N GLY A 32 -14.86 2.51 5.96
CA GLY A 32 -14.87 3.35 7.15
C GLY A 32 -15.18 4.81 6.87
N PHE A 33 -15.39 5.20 5.62
CA PHE A 33 -15.69 6.59 5.29
C PHE A 33 -17.09 6.97 5.78
N PRO A 34 -17.28 8.20 6.30
CA PRO A 34 -18.59 8.69 6.67
C PRO A 34 -19.56 8.65 5.50
N ILE A 35 -20.84 8.40 5.80
CA ILE A 35 -21.87 8.22 4.77
C ILE A 35 -22.07 9.48 3.92
N ASP A 36 -21.77 10.64 4.47
CA ASP A 36 -21.91 11.92 3.78
C ASP A 36 -20.67 12.34 2.98
N MET A 37 -19.62 11.50 2.99
CA MET A 37 -18.41 11.76 2.22
C MET A 37 -18.28 10.76 1.08
N GLU A 38 -17.93 11.26 -0.11
CA GLU A 38 -17.66 10.38 -1.24
C GLU A 38 -16.22 9.86 -1.17
N PRO A 39 -16.01 8.53 -1.03
CA PRO A 39 -14.66 8.00 -0.99
C PRO A 39 -14.01 8.05 -2.38
N PRO A 40 -12.67 8.20 -2.46
CA PRO A 40 -11.97 8.13 -3.74
C PRO A 40 -12.25 6.81 -4.46
N PRO A 41 -12.38 6.82 -5.81
CA PRO A 41 -12.56 5.57 -6.54
C PRO A 41 -11.31 4.70 -6.45
N LEU A 42 -11.50 3.40 -6.27
CA LEU A 42 -10.36 2.46 -6.14
C LEU A 42 -9.48 2.44 -7.38
N SER A 43 -10.08 2.66 -8.57
CA SER A 43 -9.33 2.71 -9.82
C SER A 43 -8.23 3.78 -9.82
N ARG A 44 -8.37 4.82 -9.01
CA ARG A 44 -7.39 5.92 -8.93
C ARG A 44 -6.00 5.42 -8.54
N TYR A 45 -5.92 4.29 -7.85
CA TYR A 45 -4.66 3.74 -7.35
C TYR A 45 -3.80 3.10 -8.42
N VAL A 46 -4.38 2.76 -9.57
CA VAL A 46 -3.66 2.07 -10.66
C VAL A 46 -3.94 2.63 -12.05
N ALA A 47 -4.95 3.49 -12.21
CA ALA A 47 -5.29 4.04 -13.52
C ALA A 47 -4.08 4.78 -14.11
N GLY A 48 -3.77 4.50 -15.37
CA GLY A 48 -2.64 5.13 -16.05
C GLY A 48 -1.30 4.77 -15.42
N TRP A 49 -1.15 3.57 -14.90
CA TRP A 49 0.07 3.14 -14.21
C TRP A 49 1.31 3.40 -15.04
N GLY A 50 2.36 3.90 -14.40
CA GLY A 50 3.61 4.31 -15.03
C GLY A 50 3.81 5.82 -15.03
N ARG A 51 2.98 6.56 -14.31
CA ARG A 51 3.19 8.00 -14.12
C ARG A 51 4.49 8.23 -13.34
N ALA A 52 5.03 9.44 -13.49
CA ALA A 52 6.23 9.83 -12.73
C ALA A 52 5.98 9.60 -11.24
N GLY A 53 6.90 8.92 -10.59
CA GLY A 53 6.82 8.59 -9.17
C GLY A 53 6.11 7.29 -8.83
N ASP A 54 5.47 6.63 -9.79
CA ASP A 54 4.86 5.31 -9.54
C ASP A 54 5.95 4.26 -9.35
N GLN A 55 5.85 3.50 -8.25
CA GLN A 55 6.76 2.38 -7.98
C GLN A 55 5.99 1.23 -7.35
N SER A 56 6.37 0.01 -7.71
CA SER A 56 5.75 -1.19 -7.16
C SER A 56 6.78 -2.24 -6.78
N ILE A 57 6.40 -3.06 -5.81
CA ILE A 57 7.14 -4.23 -5.34
C ILE A 57 6.16 -5.40 -5.38
N VAL A 58 6.59 -6.53 -5.91
CA VAL A 58 5.75 -7.72 -6.04
C VAL A 58 6.40 -8.88 -5.29
N ALA A 59 5.57 -9.63 -4.57
CA ALA A 59 5.98 -10.87 -3.93
C ALA A 59 5.49 -12.05 -4.75
N LEU A 60 6.39 -12.96 -5.05
CA LEU A 60 6.10 -14.18 -5.80
C LEU A 60 6.31 -15.38 -4.90
N ASP A 61 5.50 -16.42 -5.10
CA ASP A 61 5.80 -17.73 -4.55
C ASP A 61 7.05 -18.26 -5.25
N ASP A 62 8.10 -18.57 -4.49
CA ASP A 62 9.39 -18.97 -5.07
C ASP A 62 9.30 -20.30 -5.82
N ALA A 63 8.42 -21.19 -5.39
CA ALA A 63 8.28 -22.50 -6.01
C ALA A 63 7.52 -22.45 -7.35
N THR A 64 6.53 -21.56 -7.47
CA THR A 64 5.64 -21.53 -8.63
C THR A 64 5.83 -20.30 -9.51
N GLY A 65 6.45 -19.23 -8.99
CA GLY A 65 6.54 -17.96 -9.69
C GLY A 65 5.24 -17.16 -9.72
N VAL A 66 4.22 -17.61 -9.02
CA VAL A 66 2.91 -16.93 -9.00
C VAL A 66 2.95 -15.75 -8.03
N ALA A 67 2.42 -14.60 -8.47
CA ALA A 67 2.34 -13.40 -7.62
C ALA A 67 1.34 -13.64 -6.49
N VAL A 68 1.74 -13.31 -5.26
CA VAL A 68 0.94 -13.52 -4.05
C VAL A 68 0.70 -12.25 -3.25
N GLY A 69 1.34 -11.16 -3.60
CA GLY A 69 1.12 -9.87 -2.94
C GLY A 69 1.86 -8.77 -3.63
N ALA A 70 1.52 -7.54 -3.28
CA ALA A 70 2.18 -6.36 -3.84
C ALA A 70 2.09 -5.20 -2.87
N ALA A 71 3.06 -4.30 -2.96
CA ALA A 71 3.00 -2.99 -2.34
C ALA A 71 3.43 -1.99 -3.41
N TRP A 72 2.74 -0.87 -3.46
CA TRP A 72 3.10 0.17 -4.43
C TRP A 72 2.77 1.53 -3.86
N TYR A 73 3.36 2.57 -4.45
CA TYR A 73 3.00 3.91 -4.08
C TYR A 73 2.80 4.78 -5.30
N ARG A 74 2.04 5.83 -5.10
CA ARG A 74 1.69 6.80 -6.14
C ARG A 74 1.52 8.16 -5.49
N LEU A 75 1.95 9.19 -6.21
CA LEU A 75 1.67 10.57 -5.81
C LEU A 75 0.26 10.95 -6.24
N PHE A 76 -0.50 11.49 -5.31
CA PHE A 76 -1.83 12.03 -5.57
C PHE A 76 -1.79 13.55 -5.43
N THR A 77 -2.87 14.21 -5.79
CA THR A 77 -3.00 15.65 -5.70
C THR A 77 -4.22 16.03 -4.88
N ALA A 78 -4.28 17.29 -4.44
CA ALA A 78 -5.45 17.77 -3.71
C ALA A 78 -6.73 17.70 -4.54
N ALA A 79 -6.62 17.79 -5.87
CA ALA A 79 -7.77 17.68 -6.78
C ALA A 79 -8.24 16.24 -6.93
N GLU A 80 -7.31 15.28 -6.85
CA GLU A 80 -7.61 13.86 -6.97
C GLU A 80 -6.87 13.08 -5.88
N PRO A 81 -7.30 13.24 -4.61
CA PRO A 81 -6.60 12.59 -3.50
C PRO A 81 -6.91 11.09 -3.41
N GLY A 82 -5.98 10.35 -2.84
CA GLY A 82 -6.25 8.99 -2.36
C GLY A 82 -6.84 9.03 -0.96
N TYR A 83 -7.15 7.85 -0.43
CA TYR A 83 -7.70 7.72 0.94
C TYR A 83 -6.74 8.23 2.00
N GLY A 84 -5.45 8.05 1.78
CA GLY A 84 -4.40 8.45 2.72
C GLY A 84 -3.61 9.67 2.25
N TYR A 85 -4.19 10.50 1.41
CA TYR A 85 -3.53 11.70 0.90
C TYR A 85 -3.17 12.64 2.05
N VAL A 86 -1.94 13.12 2.06
CA VAL A 86 -1.43 14.10 3.03
C VAL A 86 -1.05 15.40 2.31
N ASP A 87 -0.22 15.31 1.28
CA ASP A 87 0.16 16.43 0.43
C ASP A 87 0.69 15.90 -0.92
N ASP A 88 0.97 16.81 -1.84
CA ASP A 88 1.36 16.46 -3.20
C ASP A 88 2.76 15.85 -3.30
N GLU A 89 3.56 15.93 -2.24
CA GLU A 89 4.93 15.41 -2.23
C GLU A 89 5.06 14.09 -1.47
N THR A 90 3.99 13.64 -0.81
CA THR A 90 4.00 12.42 -0.01
C THR A 90 3.29 11.31 -0.77
N PRO A 91 4.03 10.32 -1.33
CA PRO A 91 3.35 9.22 -2.01
C PRO A 91 2.57 8.37 -1.01
N GLU A 92 1.43 7.87 -1.47
CA GLU A 92 0.60 6.99 -0.67
C GLU A 92 0.89 5.55 -1.04
N VAL A 93 1.16 4.73 -0.02
CA VAL A 93 1.44 3.30 -0.18
C VAL A 93 0.16 2.50 -0.08
N THR A 94 0.01 1.55 -0.99
CA THR A 94 -1.03 0.52 -0.94
C THR A 94 -0.35 -0.83 -0.81
N ILE A 95 -0.89 -1.70 0.03
CA ILE A 95 -0.34 -3.03 0.25
C ILE A 95 -1.46 -4.05 0.29
N ALA A 96 -1.24 -5.19 -0.34
CA ALA A 96 -2.20 -6.28 -0.32
C ALA A 96 -1.50 -7.62 -0.51
N VAL A 97 -2.04 -8.63 0.17
CA VAL A 97 -1.60 -10.02 0.05
C VAL A 97 -2.85 -10.85 -0.27
N VAL A 98 -2.73 -11.80 -1.20
CA VAL A 98 -3.87 -12.66 -1.52
C VAL A 98 -4.34 -13.36 -0.25
N PRO A 99 -5.67 -13.54 -0.08
CA PRO A 99 -6.21 -14.04 1.20
C PRO A 99 -5.61 -15.37 1.67
N SER A 100 -5.32 -16.27 0.75
CA SER A 100 -4.78 -17.60 1.08
C SER A 100 -3.34 -17.57 1.61
N ARG A 101 -2.66 -16.44 1.48
CA ARG A 101 -1.25 -16.29 1.89
C ARG A 101 -1.05 -15.27 3.01
N ARG A 102 -2.13 -14.87 3.67
CA ARG A 102 -2.04 -13.93 4.79
C ARG A 102 -1.44 -14.61 6.03
N ASN A 103 -0.94 -13.80 6.95
CA ASN A 103 -0.35 -14.23 8.22
C ASN A 103 0.93 -15.07 8.04
N GLN A 104 1.67 -14.83 6.96
CA GLN A 104 2.91 -15.54 6.65
C GLN A 104 4.12 -14.58 6.59
N GLY A 105 3.94 -13.32 7.01
CA GLY A 105 5.01 -12.34 6.98
C GLY A 105 5.23 -11.68 5.62
N ILE A 106 4.42 -11.98 4.62
CA ILE A 106 4.57 -11.42 3.27
C ILE A 106 4.30 -9.93 3.28
N GLY A 107 3.24 -9.50 3.98
CA GLY A 107 2.92 -8.08 4.10
C GLY A 107 4.04 -7.26 4.71
N GLN A 108 4.68 -7.77 5.75
CA GLN A 108 5.82 -7.10 6.38
C GLN A 108 6.98 -6.99 5.40
N ALA A 109 7.31 -8.06 4.69
CA ALA A 109 8.40 -8.05 3.71
C ALA A 109 8.14 -7.06 2.59
N LEU A 110 6.92 -6.99 2.08
CA LEU A 110 6.52 -6.03 1.06
C LEU A 110 6.62 -4.60 1.56
N LEU A 111 6.13 -4.35 2.77
CA LEU A 111 6.13 -3.01 3.33
C LEU A 111 7.56 -2.53 3.59
N GLU A 112 8.42 -3.37 4.13
CA GLU A 112 9.84 -3.03 4.32
C GLU A 112 10.52 -2.72 2.99
N ALA A 113 10.22 -3.49 1.95
CA ALA A 113 10.81 -3.29 0.62
C ALA A 113 10.33 -1.97 0.00
N VAL A 114 9.04 -1.64 0.11
CA VAL A 114 8.51 -0.40 -0.47
C VAL A 114 8.99 0.83 0.31
N ILE A 115 9.18 0.71 1.61
CA ILE A 115 9.79 1.76 2.43
C ILE A 115 11.22 2.03 1.95
N ALA A 116 12.00 0.97 1.75
CA ALA A 116 13.38 1.11 1.27
C ALA A 116 13.41 1.76 -0.11
N GLU A 117 12.49 1.39 -0.99
CA GLU A 117 12.39 1.97 -2.33
C GLU A 117 12.07 3.47 -2.27
N ALA A 118 11.12 3.86 -1.43
CA ALA A 118 10.74 5.26 -1.27
C ALA A 118 11.89 6.09 -0.68
N ARG A 119 12.61 5.52 0.27
CA ARG A 119 13.77 6.19 0.87
C ARG A 119 14.88 6.37 -0.16
N ALA A 120 15.16 5.34 -0.97
CA ALA A 120 16.16 5.41 -2.03
C ALA A 120 15.79 6.42 -3.12
N ALA A 121 14.50 6.59 -3.38
CA ALA A 121 13.99 7.57 -4.35
C ALA A 121 14.02 9.01 -3.83
N GLY A 122 14.36 9.22 -2.55
CA GLY A 122 14.52 10.55 -1.97
C GLY A 122 13.24 11.12 -1.37
N HIS A 123 12.18 10.33 -1.23
CA HIS A 123 10.97 10.83 -0.57
C HIS A 123 11.22 11.03 0.92
N GLY A 124 10.72 12.13 1.46
CA GLY A 124 10.90 12.46 2.88
C GLY A 124 9.87 11.80 3.78
N ARG A 125 8.74 11.37 3.21
CA ARG A 125 7.63 10.80 3.95
C ARG A 125 6.76 9.98 3.02
N ILE A 126 6.10 8.96 3.55
CA ILE A 126 5.06 8.20 2.85
C ILE A 126 3.82 8.14 3.73
N SER A 127 2.67 7.89 3.12
CA SER A 127 1.41 7.73 3.84
C SER A 127 0.70 6.46 3.41
N LEU A 128 -0.30 6.08 4.18
CA LEU A 128 -1.22 4.99 3.82
C LEU A 128 -2.58 5.23 4.47
N SER A 129 -3.58 4.50 4.00
CA SER A 129 -4.91 4.51 4.59
C SER A 129 -5.25 3.12 5.10
N THR A 130 -5.85 3.07 6.28
CA THR A 130 -6.33 1.83 6.88
C THR A 130 -7.62 2.14 7.64
N ARG A 131 -8.16 1.15 8.37
CA ARG A 131 -9.36 1.34 9.20
C ARG A 131 -9.03 1.06 10.65
N GLN A 132 -9.75 1.74 11.55
CA GLN A 132 -9.68 1.43 12.98
C GLN A 132 -10.00 -0.04 13.18
N GLY A 133 -9.22 -0.72 14.00
CA GLY A 133 -9.42 -2.14 14.27
C GLY A 133 -8.82 -3.09 13.23
N ASP A 134 -8.21 -2.56 12.17
CA ASP A 134 -7.52 -3.40 11.19
C ASP A 134 -6.32 -4.07 11.86
N ALA A 135 -6.18 -5.38 11.66
CA ALA A 135 -5.07 -6.15 12.22
C ALA A 135 -3.70 -5.64 11.75
N ALA A 136 -3.64 -5.02 10.56
CA ALA A 136 -2.39 -4.49 10.01
C ALA A 136 -1.86 -3.26 10.75
N ILE A 137 -2.70 -2.59 11.56
CA ILE A 137 -2.26 -1.39 12.30
C ILE A 137 -1.07 -1.71 13.20
N GLY A 138 -1.06 -2.89 13.83
CA GLY A 138 0.07 -3.31 14.65
C GLY A 138 1.37 -3.37 13.87
N LEU A 139 1.32 -3.83 12.63
CA LEU A 139 2.48 -3.86 11.75
C LEU A 139 2.92 -2.44 11.39
N PHE A 140 1.97 -1.56 11.05
CA PHE A 140 2.29 -0.17 10.71
C PHE A 140 2.93 0.56 11.89
N ASP A 141 2.37 0.39 13.09
CA ASP A 141 2.93 0.98 14.31
C ASP A 141 4.36 0.46 14.56
N LYS A 142 4.56 -0.83 14.40
CA LYS A 142 5.87 -1.47 14.60
C LYS A 142 6.93 -0.87 13.66
N LEU A 143 6.55 -0.51 12.44
CA LEU A 143 7.47 0.05 11.46
C LEU A 143 7.60 1.57 11.56
N GLY A 144 6.90 2.20 12.49
CA GLY A 144 7.07 3.63 12.79
C GLY A 144 6.02 4.54 12.20
N PHE A 145 4.97 4.01 11.56
CA PHE A 145 3.87 4.83 11.09
C PHE A 145 3.08 5.41 12.26
N ILE A 146 2.61 6.63 12.09
CA ILE A 146 1.77 7.30 13.09
C ILE A 146 0.46 7.76 12.43
N ALA A 147 -0.63 7.74 13.19
CA ALA A 147 -1.91 8.24 12.71
C ALA A 147 -1.87 9.76 12.66
N VAL A 148 -2.25 10.35 11.54
CA VAL A 148 -2.22 11.80 11.33
C VAL A 148 -3.59 12.39 11.03
N GLU A 149 -4.56 11.57 10.59
CA GLU A 149 -5.90 12.05 10.27
C GLU A 149 -6.90 10.89 10.32
N THR A 150 -8.16 11.20 10.63
CA THR A 150 -9.24 10.22 10.61
C THR A 150 -10.45 10.79 9.89
N HIS A 151 -11.16 9.92 9.14
CA HIS A 151 -12.45 10.22 8.51
C HIS A 151 -13.38 9.05 8.83
N GLY A 152 -14.26 9.23 9.82
CA GLY A 152 -15.04 8.10 10.35
C GLY A 152 -14.10 7.08 10.98
N THR A 153 -14.13 5.83 10.51
CA THR A 153 -13.19 4.80 10.96
C THR A 153 -11.98 4.66 10.06
N ALA A 154 -11.92 5.41 8.95
CA ALA A 154 -10.75 5.44 8.09
C ALA A 154 -9.63 6.23 8.77
N VAL A 155 -8.41 5.69 8.76
CA VAL A 155 -7.25 6.29 9.42
C VAL A 155 -6.15 6.49 8.38
N THR A 156 -5.64 7.73 8.30
CA THR A 156 -4.44 8.02 7.52
C THR A 156 -3.24 7.97 8.43
N MET A 157 -2.24 7.19 8.04
CA MET A 157 -1.00 7.06 8.78
C MET A 157 0.16 7.54 7.91
N SER A 158 1.20 8.06 8.53
CA SER A 158 2.40 8.48 7.80
C SER A 158 3.66 7.99 8.49
N LEU A 159 4.71 7.83 7.67
CA LEU A 159 6.04 7.44 8.13
C LEU A 159 7.05 8.47 7.60
N ASN A 160 7.82 9.04 8.51
CA ASN A 160 8.93 9.92 8.16
C ASN A 160 10.11 9.05 7.73
N LEU A 161 10.69 9.35 6.57
CA LEU A 161 11.79 8.57 6.01
C LEU A 161 13.16 9.20 6.26
N LYS A 162 13.20 10.39 6.83
CA LYS A 162 14.45 11.10 7.12
C LYS A 162 14.94 10.84 8.52
#